data_bcdbaf25c02fc92cf772011fe60ff5d9
#
_entry.id   bcdbaf25c02fc92cf772011fe60ff5d9
#
_cell.length_a   1.000
_cell.length_b   1.000
_cell.length_c   1.000
_cell.angle_alpha   90.00
_cell.angle_beta   90.00
_cell.angle_gamma   90.00
#
_symmetry.space_group_name_H-M   'P 1'
#
loop_
_entity.id
_entity.type
_entity.pdbx_description
1 polymer ?
#
loop_
_entity_poly.entity_id
_entity_poly.type
_entity_poly.pdbx_seq_one_letter_code
_entity_poly.pdbx_strand_id
1 'polypeptide(L)'
;MNEVKVQRNYKDSLFRMLFKDKENLLSLYNALNKTNYTDVDGLEITTLENAVYMNYKNDVSFVFDFELMLYEHQSTVNPNMPLRDLFYVADILQKRTYDRDLYDCNLISIPSPRFVVFYNGTDSQPERQTLRLSNAYEKKQENPELELAVTVYNINLGYNEEIMDACRTLKEYAMYVERVRIYAKQMPLAEAVEKTVDECIAEGILSEILKKNRAEAIKVSIYEYDEELHFKTLFEHGREEGFEAGLELGERRLARVNQLHSILIDSGRLDDLKRATTDKAYQEQLIAELLPKEM
;
A
#
# COMPACT_ATOMS: atom_id res chain seq x y z
N MET A 1 4.67 -31.56 -14.05
CA MET A 1 3.61 -30.95 -13.21
C MET A 1 3.30 -29.61 -13.81
N ASN A 2 2.12 -29.46 -14.40
CA ASN A 2 1.71 -28.20 -15.01
C ASN A 2 1.39 -27.21 -13.90
N GLU A 3 2.20 -26.17 -13.77
CA GLU A 3 1.81 -24.98 -13.01
C GLU A 3 0.55 -24.40 -13.65
N VAL A 4 -0.55 -24.51 -12.96
CA VAL A 4 -1.76 -23.78 -13.29
C VAL A 4 -1.40 -22.31 -13.08
N LYS A 5 -1.09 -21.59 -14.17
CA LYS A 5 -1.12 -20.13 -14.19
C LYS A 5 -2.54 -19.73 -13.83
N VAL A 6 -2.77 -19.48 -12.55
CA VAL A 6 -3.97 -18.79 -12.11
C VAL A 6 -3.98 -17.45 -12.85
N GLN A 7 -4.86 -17.33 -13.82
CA GLN A 7 -5.11 -16.06 -14.48
C GLN A 7 -5.53 -15.08 -13.38
N ARG A 8 -4.65 -14.12 -13.09
CA ARG A 8 -4.89 -13.00 -12.18
C ARG A 8 -5.90 -11.99 -12.76
N ASN A 9 -7.01 -12.49 -13.30
CA ASN A 9 -8.13 -11.68 -13.73
C ASN A 9 -9.09 -11.58 -12.57
N TYR A 10 -9.08 -10.45 -11.95
CA TYR A 10 -9.98 -9.87 -11.27
C TYR A 10 -10.04 -9.44 -10.16
N LYS A 11 -10.00 -8.36 -9.75
CA LYS A 11 -10.37 -8.08 -8.41
C LYS A 11 -11.06 -6.79 -8.32
N ASP A 12 -12.36 -6.87 -8.47
CA ASP A 12 -13.20 -5.84 -7.92
C ASP A 12 -13.26 -6.11 -6.43
N SER A 13 -12.64 -5.27 -5.61
CA SER A 13 -12.82 -5.27 -4.16
C SER A 13 -14.23 -4.78 -3.81
N LEU A 14 -14.73 -5.13 -2.63
CA LEU A 14 -16.02 -4.60 -2.16
C LEU A 14 -15.97 -3.06 -2.10
N PHE A 15 -14.83 -2.49 -1.69
CA PHE A 15 -14.59 -1.04 -1.74
C PHE A 15 -14.80 -0.47 -3.15
N ARG A 16 -14.21 -1.10 -4.17
CA ARG A 16 -14.38 -0.68 -5.56
C ARG A 16 -15.82 -0.82 -6.05
N MET A 17 -16.52 -1.88 -5.67
CA MET A 17 -17.95 -2.05 -5.99
C MET A 17 -18.80 -0.92 -5.41
N LEU A 18 -18.53 -0.50 -4.17
CA LEU A 18 -19.24 0.57 -3.48
C LEU A 18 -19.01 1.94 -4.15
N PHE A 19 -17.75 2.25 -4.47
CA PHE A 19 -17.35 3.56 -4.97
C PHE A 19 -17.26 3.67 -6.49
N LYS A 20 -17.69 2.65 -7.25
CA LYS A 20 -18.08 2.80 -8.65
C LYS A 20 -19.38 3.59 -8.83
N ASP A 21 -20.25 3.56 -7.82
CA ASP A 21 -21.44 4.36 -7.78
C ASP A 21 -21.08 5.85 -7.56
N LYS A 22 -21.58 6.72 -8.45
CA LYS A 22 -21.23 8.13 -8.46
C LYS A 22 -21.73 8.88 -7.23
N GLU A 23 -22.87 8.51 -6.67
CA GLU A 23 -23.44 9.14 -5.46
C GLU A 23 -22.57 8.81 -4.24
N ASN A 24 -22.17 7.54 -4.09
CA ASN A 24 -21.24 7.11 -3.05
C ASN A 24 -19.87 7.79 -3.21
N LEU A 25 -19.38 7.89 -4.44
CA LEU A 25 -18.09 8.52 -4.74
C LEU A 25 -18.12 10.02 -4.42
N LEU A 26 -19.18 10.73 -4.78
CA LEU A 26 -19.38 12.14 -4.44
C LEU A 26 -19.49 12.35 -2.93
N SER A 27 -20.20 11.46 -2.22
CA SER A 27 -20.27 11.49 -0.76
C SER A 27 -18.90 11.36 -0.12
N LEU A 28 -18.04 10.44 -0.64
CA LEU A 28 -16.68 10.28 -0.16
C LEU A 28 -15.81 11.51 -0.46
N TYR A 29 -15.91 12.06 -1.66
CA TYR A 29 -15.22 13.30 -2.04
C TYR A 29 -15.61 14.45 -1.09
N ASN A 30 -16.90 14.64 -0.86
CA ASN A 30 -17.41 15.67 0.04
C ASN A 30 -16.87 15.49 1.47
N ALA A 31 -16.86 14.25 1.99
CA ALA A 31 -16.36 13.95 3.32
C ALA A 31 -14.87 14.31 3.49
N LEU A 32 -14.05 14.01 2.48
CA LEU A 32 -12.60 14.29 2.50
C LEU A 32 -12.30 15.79 2.36
N ASN A 33 -13.07 16.50 1.54
CA ASN A 33 -12.83 17.90 1.20
C ASN A 33 -13.68 18.89 2.01
N LYS A 34 -14.56 18.39 2.89
CA LYS A 34 -15.50 19.20 3.70
C LYS A 34 -16.40 20.07 2.80
N THR A 35 -16.87 19.49 1.70
CA THR A 35 -17.76 20.12 0.72
C THR A 35 -19.15 19.48 0.75
N ASN A 36 -20.12 20.05 0.02
CA ASN A 36 -21.49 19.56 -0.04
C ASN A 36 -22.02 19.60 -1.48
N TYR A 37 -21.23 19.11 -2.43
CA TYR A 37 -21.68 18.99 -3.82
C TYR A 37 -22.79 17.95 -3.93
N THR A 38 -23.77 18.22 -4.80
CA THR A 38 -24.93 17.34 -5.05
C THR A 38 -25.01 16.88 -6.50
N ASP A 39 -24.29 17.53 -7.40
CA ASP A 39 -24.26 17.21 -8.82
C ASP A 39 -23.25 16.10 -9.12
N VAL A 40 -23.75 14.91 -9.39
CA VAL A 40 -22.95 13.73 -9.78
C VAL A 40 -22.55 13.71 -11.26
N ASP A 41 -23.19 14.51 -12.10
CA ASP A 41 -22.90 14.53 -13.53
C ASP A 41 -21.55 15.14 -13.83
N GLY A 42 -21.04 16.01 -12.94
CA GLY A 42 -19.71 16.58 -13.01
C GLY A 42 -18.56 15.56 -12.76
N LEU A 43 -18.87 14.36 -12.24
CA LEU A 43 -17.87 13.31 -12.03
C LEU A 43 -17.50 12.61 -13.35
N GLU A 44 -16.25 12.76 -13.78
CA GLU A 44 -15.64 12.03 -14.91
C GLU A 44 -14.79 10.87 -14.37
N ILE A 45 -15.25 9.63 -14.54
CA ILE A 45 -14.51 8.44 -14.12
C ILE A 45 -13.35 8.19 -15.06
N THR A 46 -12.13 8.07 -14.50
CA THR A 46 -10.88 7.85 -15.25
C THR A 46 -10.16 6.57 -14.85
N THR A 47 -10.83 5.68 -14.11
CA THR A 47 -10.26 4.43 -13.59
C THR A 47 -9.62 3.57 -14.70
N LEU A 48 -8.38 3.14 -14.47
CA LEU A 48 -7.61 2.33 -15.40
C LEU A 48 -8.03 0.85 -15.30
N GLU A 49 -8.85 0.38 -16.23
CA GLU A 49 -9.30 -1.03 -16.25
C GLU A 49 -8.27 -1.98 -16.89
N ASN A 50 -7.46 -1.48 -17.83
CA ASN A 50 -6.49 -2.29 -18.57
C ASN A 50 -5.23 -1.48 -18.90
N ALA A 51 -4.29 -1.39 -17.96
CA ALA A 51 -2.93 -0.93 -18.28
C ALA A 51 -2.14 -2.07 -18.95
N VAL A 52 -2.02 -2.05 -20.27
CA VAL A 52 -1.47 -3.14 -21.09
C VAL A 52 0.02 -3.41 -20.81
N TYR A 53 0.76 -2.42 -20.29
CA TYR A 53 2.21 -2.51 -20.09
C TYR A 53 2.70 -2.70 -18.65
N MET A 54 1.83 -2.46 -17.67
CA MET A 54 2.15 -2.73 -16.28
C MET A 54 0.93 -3.41 -15.65
N ASN A 55 1.10 -4.54 -14.99
CA ASN A 55 0.03 -5.27 -14.29
C ASN A 55 -0.57 -4.48 -13.10
N TYR A 56 -0.63 -3.15 -13.21
CA TYR A 56 -1.11 -2.26 -12.17
C TYR A 56 -2.48 -1.71 -12.55
N LYS A 57 -3.41 -1.85 -11.63
CA LYS A 57 -4.75 -1.23 -11.71
C LYS A 57 -4.88 -0.32 -10.51
N ASN A 58 -5.44 0.87 -10.67
CA ASN A 58 -5.89 1.67 -9.56
C ASN A 58 -7.35 1.31 -9.21
N ASP A 59 -7.74 1.48 -7.95
CA ASP A 59 -9.08 1.09 -7.52
C ASP A 59 -10.15 2.04 -8.08
N VAL A 60 -10.03 3.33 -7.81
CA VAL A 60 -10.96 4.35 -8.32
C VAL A 60 -10.21 5.62 -8.64
N SER A 61 -10.36 6.14 -9.87
CA SER A 61 -9.90 7.48 -10.22
C SER A 61 -10.97 8.24 -10.99
N PHE A 62 -11.00 9.55 -10.78
CA PHE A 62 -11.99 10.44 -11.39
C PHE A 62 -11.51 11.88 -11.40
N VAL A 63 -12.07 12.67 -12.31
CA VAL A 63 -11.91 14.13 -12.32
C VAL A 63 -13.20 14.77 -11.81
N PHE A 64 -13.06 15.67 -10.87
CA PHE A 64 -14.14 16.49 -10.34
C PHE A 64 -13.60 17.84 -9.88
N ASP A 65 -14.32 18.92 -10.17
CA ASP A 65 -13.96 20.30 -9.76
C ASP A 65 -12.47 20.64 -10.03
N PHE A 66 -11.99 20.31 -11.25
CA PHE A 66 -10.60 20.52 -11.69
C PHE A 66 -9.53 19.73 -10.89
N GLU A 67 -9.93 18.77 -10.06
CA GLU A 67 -9.04 17.85 -9.37
C GLU A 67 -9.11 16.44 -9.99
N LEU A 68 -7.95 15.80 -10.13
CA LEU A 68 -7.84 14.38 -10.50
C LEU A 68 -7.59 13.57 -9.21
N MET A 69 -8.62 12.88 -8.74
CA MET A 69 -8.54 12.07 -7.53
C MET A 69 -8.13 10.64 -7.89
N LEU A 70 -7.13 10.11 -7.17
CA LEU A 70 -6.75 8.69 -7.20
C LEU A 70 -6.97 8.12 -5.80
N TYR A 71 -7.92 7.22 -5.69
CA TYR A 71 -8.31 6.54 -4.46
C TYR A 71 -7.90 5.08 -4.54
N GLU A 72 -7.17 4.62 -3.54
CA GLU A 72 -6.72 3.24 -3.38
C GLU A 72 -7.18 2.70 -2.04
N HIS A 73 -7.59 1.44 -2.00
CA HIS A 73 -7.89 0.72 -0.77
C HIS A 73 -6.78 -0.30 -0.47
N GLN A 74 -6.31 -0.36 0.77
CA GLN A 74 -5.24 -1.26 1.16
C GLN A 74 -5.46 -1.88 2.54
N SER A 75 -5.28 -3.19 2.65
CA SER A 75 -5.20 -3.89 3.93
C SER A 75 -3.77 -3.91 4.53
N THR A 76 -2.77 -3.58 3.72
CA THR A 76 -1.36 -3.46 4.14
C THR A 76 -0.78 -2.16 3.60
N VAL A 77 -0.14 -1.35 4.46
CA VAL A 77 0.50 -0.11 3.99
C VAL A 77 1.68 -0.43 3.08
N ASN A 78 1.59 0.00 1.83
CA ASN A 78 2.67 -0.17 0.86
C ASN A 78 3.50 1.13 0.77
N PRO A 79 4.79 1.12 1.19
CA PRO A 79 5.63 2.31 1.14
C PRO A 79 5.93 2.80 -0.28
N ASN A 80 5.70 1.95 -1.31
CA ASN A 80 5.91 2.27 -2.71
C ASN A 80 4.68 2.93 -3.38
N MET A 81 3.64 3.26 -2.62
CA MET A 81 2.45 3.92 -3.20
C MET A 81 2.78 5.20 -3.95
N PRO A 82 3.66 6.11 -3.46
CA PRO A 82 3.99 7.31 -4.23
C PRO A 82 4.58 7.00 -5.62
N LEU A 83 5.38 5.95 -5.74
CA LEU A 83 5.94 5.53 -7.02
C LEU A 83 4.87 4.90 -7.94
N ARG A 84 3.96 4.10 -7.37
CA ARG A 84 2.83 3.53 -8.13
C ARG A 84 1.90 4.61 -8.64
N ASP A 85 1.56 5.57 -7.78
CA ASP A 85 0.67 6.69 -8.13
C ASP A 85 1.29 7.62 -9.17
N LEU A 86 2.62 7.79 -9.18
CA LEU A 86 3.33 8.51 -10.23
C LEU A 86 3.08 7.86 -11.61
N PHE A 87 3.15 6.54 -11.71
CA PHE A 87 2.87 5.83 -12.95
C PHE A 87 1.39 5.90 -13.34
N TYR A 88 0.48 5.80 -12.37
CA TYR A 88 -0.96 5.91 -12.64
C TYR A 88 -1.33 7.31 -13.17
N VAL A 89 -0.88 8.36 -12.49
CA VAL A 89 -1.20 9.71 -12.91
C VAL A 89 -0.56 10.05 -14.26
N ALA A 90 0.65 9.57 -14.53
CA ALA A 90 1.30 9.76 -15.83
C ALA A 90 0.49 9.12 -16.96
N ASP A 91 0.00 7.88 -16.79
CA ASP A 91 -0.83 7.20 -17.80
C ASP A 91 -2.18 7.90 -18.02
N ILE A 92 -2.84 8.34 -16.95
CA ILE A 92 -4.09 9.10 -17.05
C ILE A 92 -3.88 10.43 -17.78
N LEU A 93 -2.85 11.19 -17.40
CA LEU A 93 -2.54 12.47 -18.02
C LEU A 93 -2.10 12.32 -19.48
N GLN A 94 -1.32 11.27 -19.79
CA GLN A 94 -0.93 10.97 -21.17
C GLN A 94 -2.16 10.72 -22.06
N LYS A 95 -3.13 9.92 -21.57
CA LYS A 95 -4.39 9.68 -22.29
C LYS A 95 -5.22 10.95 -22.45
N ARG A 96 -5.26 11.78 -21.40
CA ARG A 96 -6.03 13.04 -21.40
C ARG A 96 -5.44 14.11 -22.32
N THR A 97 -4.14 14.06 -22.58
CA THR A 97 -3.42 15.02 -23.45
C THR A 97 -3.03 14.43 -24.79
N TYR A 98 -3.51 13.23 -25.14
CA TYR A 98 -3.08 12.52 -26.36
C TYR A 98 -3.33 13.29 -27.65
N ASP A 99 -4.42 14.07 -27.73
CA ASP A 99 -4.80 14.92 -28.87
C ASP A 99 -4.24 16.35 -28.79
N ARG A 100 -3.39 16.63 -27.79
CA ARG A 100 -2.76 17.94 -27.57
C ARG A 100 -1.33 17.94 -28.06
N ASP A 101 -0.91 19.05 -28.70
CA ASP A 101 0.48 19.25 -29.08
C ASP A 101 1.28 19.78 -27.89
N LEU A 102 2.08 18.91 -27.27
CA LEU A 102 2.95 19.27 -26.15
C LEU A 102 4.14 20.16 -26.56
N TYR A 103 4.37 20.34 -27.87
CA TYR A 103 5.42 21.18 -28.40
C TYR A 103 4.90 22.59 -28.82
N ASP A 104 3.59 22.80 -28.71
CA ASP A 104 3.00 24.14 -28.90
C ASP A 104 3.49 25.09 -27.78
N CYS A 105 3.52 26.37 -28.06
CA CYS A 105 3.87 27.41 -27.11
C CYS A 105 2.75 27.71 -26.08
N ASN A 106 1.56 27.15 -26.26
CA ASN A 106 0.41 27.34 -25.37
C ASN A 106 0.46 26.35 -24.19
N LEU A 107 0.30 26.85 -22.98
CA LEU A 107 0.21 26.02 -21.78
C LEU A 107 -1.04 25.13 -21.82
N ILE A 108 -0.85 23.82 -21.69
CA ILE A 108 -1.92 22.84 -21.55
C ILE A 108 -2.30 22.74 -20.06
N SER A 109 -3.52 23.14 -19.72
CA SER A 109 -4.05 22.98 -18.37
C SER A 109 -4.47 21.52 -18.12
N ILE A 110 -4.09 21.01 -16.96
CA ILE A 110 -4.45 19.67 -16.48
C ILE A 110 -5.11 19.77 -15.09
N PRO A 111 -5.97 18.81 -14.70
CA PRO A 111 -6.52 18.80 -13.36
C PRO A 111 -5.43 18.53 -12.32
N SER A 112 -5.57 19.12 -11.13
CA SER A 112 -4.62 18.96 -10.04
C SER A 112 -4.71 17.54 -9.45
N PRO A 113 -3.65 16.70 -9.48
CA PRO A 113 -3.72 15.34 -8.98
C PRO A 113 -3.67 15.29 -7.44
N ARG A 114 -4.50 14.42 -6.85
CA ARG A 114 -4.53 14.14 -5.40
C ARG A 114 -4.60 12.63 -5.18
N PHE A 115 -3.79 12.14 -4.22
CA PHE A 115 -3.58 10.74 -3.97
C PHE A 115 -4.00 10.38 -2.55
N VAL A 116 -4.93 9.43 -2.43
CA VAL A 116 -5.49 9.00 -1.14
C VAL A 116 -5.52 7.49 -1.06
N VAL A 117 -4.99 6.96 0.02
CA VAL A 117 -5.09 5.54 0.38
C VAL A 117 -6.01 5.40 1.59
N PHE A 118 -6.99 4.52 1.49
CA PHE A 118 -7.83 4.09 2.60
C PHE A 118 -7.28 2.79 3.17
N TYR A 119 -6.66 2.88 4.34
CA TYR A 119 -6.11 1.73 5.03
C TYR A 119 -7.16 1.09 5.92
N ASN A 120 -7.40 -0.19 5.71
CA ASN A 120 -8.28 -1.00 6.51
C ASN A 120 -7.63 -2.37 6.82
N GLY A 121 -6.41 -2.36 7.32
CA GLY A 121 -5.69 -3.56 7.72
C GLY A 121 -5.73 -3.82 9.22
N THR A 122 -5.10 -4.92 9.66
CA THR A 122 -5.06 -5.33 11.07
C THR A 122 -3.86 -4.78 11.83
N ASP A 123 -2.84 -4.29 11.12
CA ASP A 123 -1.65 -3.72 11.76
C ASP A 123 -1.96 -2.34 12.35
N SER A 124 -1.34 -2.04 13.50
CA SER A 124 -1.50 -0.73 14.12
C SER A 124 -0.91 0.37 13.24
N GLN A 125 -1.76 1.26 12.77
CA GLN A 125 -1.37 2.41 11.94
C GLN A 125 -1.91 3.70 12.56
N PRO A 126 -1.22 4.84 12.39
CA PRO A 126 -1.74 6.12 12.83
C PRO A 126 -3.04 6.45 12.11
N GLU A 127 -3.83 7.35 12.70
CA GLU A 127 -5.09 7.81 12.12
C GLU A 127 -4.89 8.37 10.70
N ARG A 128 -3.80 9.13 10.51
CA ARG A 128 -3.40 9.69 9.23
C ARG A 128 -1.88 9.72 9.10
N GLN A 129 -1.37 9.40 7.91
CA GLN A 129 0.05 9.55 7.57
C GLN A 129 0.23 10.01 6.13
N THR A 130 1.42 10.50 5.81
CA THR A 130 1.78 10.91 4.45
C THR A 130 2.99 10.14 3.98
N LEU A 131 2.84 9.43 2.87
CA LEU A 131 3.94 8.79 2.16
C LEU A 131 4.47 9.77 1.10
N ARG A 132 5.79 9.85 0.95
CA ARG A 132 6.45 10.75 0.01
C ARG A 132 7.35 10.00 -0.95
N LEU A 133 7.31 10.37 -2.23
CA LEU A 133 8.16 9.78 -3.26
C LEU A 133 9.65 9.97 -2.95
N SER A 134 10.02 11.13 -2.40
CA SER A 134 11.39 11.44 -1.99
C SER A 134 11.96 10.49 -0.93
N ASN A 135 11.10 9.76 -0.20
CA ASN A 135 11.55 8.72 0.74
C ASN A 135 12.20 7.52 0.03
N ALA A 136 11.88 7.30 -1.25
CA ALA A 136 12.46 6.24 -2.07
C ALA A 136 13.78 6.64 -2.75
N TYR A 137 14.18 7.91 -2.70
CA TYR A 137 15.40 8.37 -3.37
C TYR A 137 16.65 7.84 -2.65
N GLU A 138 17.56 7.23 -3.41
CA GLU A 138 18.83 6.73 -2.91
C GLU A 138 19.66 7.86 -2.27
N LYS A 139 19.65 9.04 -2.92
CA LYS A 139 20.26 10.26 -2.37
C LYS A 139 19.18 11.20 -1.86
N LYS A 140 19.16 11.40 -0.54
CA LYS A 140 18.21 12.34 0.09
C LYS A 140 18.48 13.78 -0.34
N GLN A 141 17.39 14.51 -0.60
CA GLN A 141 17.40 15.93 -0.98
C GLN A 141 16.40 16.68 -0.10
N GLU A 142 16.77 17.89 0.33
CA GLU A 142 15.87 18.73 1.13
C GLU A 142 14.69 19.25 0.30
N ASN A 143 14.97 19.63 -0.96
CA ASN A 143 13.99 20.13 -1.90
C ASN A 143 14.07 19.31 -3.20
N PRO A 144 13.40 18.16 -3.29
CA PRO A 144 13.41 17.35 -4.49
C PRO A 144 12.66 18.06 -5.62
N GLU A 145 13.21 18.03 -6.83
CA GLU A 145 12.56 18.59 -8.02
C GLU A 145 11.30 17.82 -8.44
N LEU A 146 11.24 16.52 -8.10
CA LEU A 146 10.05 15.70 -8.26
C LEU A 146 9.59 15.21 -6.89
N GLU A 147 8.39 15.60 -6.48
CA GLU A 147 7.75 15.13 -5.26
C GLU A 147 6.30 14.72 -5.55
N LEU A 148 5.89 13.60 -4.96
CA LEU A 148 4.52 13.14 -4.90
C LEU A 148 4.21 12.71 -3.47
N ALA A 149 3.12 13.22 -2.93
CA ALA A 149 2.70 12.91 -1.57
C ALA A 149 1.34 12.20 -1.59
N VAL A 150 1.29 11.04 -0.94
CA VAL A 150 0.08 10.22 -0.79
C VAL A 150 -0.41 10.33 0.64
N THR A 151 -1.67 10.70 0.83
CA THR A 151 -2.30 10.71 2.15
C THR A 151 -2.95 9.36 2.43
N VAL A 152 -2.55 8.72 3.52
CA VAL A 152 -3.15 7.48 4.00
C VAL A 152 -4.08 7.78 5.15
N TYR A 153 -5.35 7.40 5.04
CA TYR A 153 -6.34 7.47 6.11
C TYR A 153 -6.61 6.07 6.66
N ASN A 154 -6.48 5.89 7.96
CA ASN A 154 -6.90 4.67 8.64
C ASN A 154 -8.43 4.70 8.78
N ILE A 155 -9.12 3.80 8.08
CA ILE A 155 -10.58 3.71 8.07
C ILE A 155 -11.12 2.55 8.92
N ASN A 156 -10.30 1.99 9.82
CA ASN A 156 -10.84 1.09 10.84
C ASN A 156 -11.74 1.84 11.82
N LEU A 157 -12.65 1.13 12.46
CA LEU A 157 -13.56 1.74 13.44
C LEU A 157 -12.77 2.42 14.58
N GLY A 158 -13.20 3.61 14.96
CA GLY A 158 -12.54 4.45 15.98
C GLY A 158 -11.47 5.38 15.43
N TYR A 159 -11.25 5.40 14.10
CA TYR A 159 -10.33 6.31 13.42
C TYR A 159 -11.09 7.20 12.43
N ASN A 160 -10.62 8.44 12.21
CA ASN A 160 -11.19 9.40 11.24
C ASN A 160 -12.71 9.51 11.32
N GLU A 161 -13.26 9.59 12.54
CA GLU A 161 -14.71 9.58 12.79
C GLU A 161 -15.44 10.70 12.03
N GLU A 162 -14.81 11.87 11.87
CA GLU A 162 -15.39 12.99 11.11
C GLU A 162 -15.65 12.59 9.64
N ILE A 163 -14.72 11.90 9.00
CA ILE A 163 -14.86 11.41 7.61
C ILE A 163 -15.88 10.28 7.55
N MET A 164 -15.85 9.38 8.54
CA MET A 164 -16.77 8.24 8.63
C MET A 164 -18.22 8.70 8.82
N ASP A 165 -18.46 9.71 9.66
CA ASP A 165 -19.79 10.25 9.88
C ASP A 165 -20.31 11.06 8.69
N ALA A 166 -19.40 11.71 7.94
CA ALA A 166 -19.74 12.45 6.73
C ALA A 166 -19.98 11.54 5.50
N CYS A 167 -19.38 10.33 5.47
CA CYS A 167 -19.57 9.35 4.39
C CYS A 167 -20.12 8.03 4.95
N ARG A 168 -21.45 7.91 5.00
CA ARG A 168 -22.15 6.73 5.53
C ARG A 168 -21.67 5.42 4.89
N THR A 169 -21.50 5.40 3.57
CA THR A 169 -21.04 4.19 2.84
C THR A 169 -19.65 3.74 3.30
N LEU A 170 -18.72 4.68 3.57
CA LEU A 170 -17.40 4.36 4.11
C LEU A 170 -17.47 3.77 5.52
N LYS A 171 -18.31 4.37 6.38
CA LYS A 171 -18.55 3.87 7.75
C LYS A 171 -19.16 2.47 7.74
N GLU A 172 -20.17 2.25 6.93
CA GLU A 172 -20.82 0.94 6.80
C GLU A 172 -19.87 -0.13 6.23
N TYR A 173 -18.97 0.27 5.31
CA TYR A 173 -17.91 -0.60 4.81
C TYR A 173 -16.94 -1.02 5.94
N ALA A 174 -16.48 -0.08 6.76
CA ALA A 174 -15.62 -0.40 7.90
C ALA A 174 -16.30 -1.35 8.90
N MET A 175 -17.59 -1.13 9.18
CA MET A 175 -18.40 -2.01 10.04
C MET A 175 -18.50 -3.44 9.46
N TYR A 176 -18.75 -3.55 8.16
CA TYR A 176 -18.81 -4.83 7.45
C TYR A 176 -17.48 -5.59 7.58
N VAL A 177 -16.36 -4.94 7.26
CA VAL A 177 -15.02 -5.54 7.30
C VAL A 177 -14.68 -6.02 8.71
N GLU A 178 -14.91 -5.21 9.73
CA GLU A 178 -14.64 -5.58 11.12
C GLU A 178 -15.48 -6.81 11.56
N ARG A 179 -16.75 -6.87 11.15
CA ARG A 179 -17.64 -8.00 11.44
C ARG A 179 -17.15 -9.31 10.79
N VAL A 180 -16.73 -9.25 9.53
CA VAL A 180 -16.11 -10.42 8.86
C VAL A 180 -14.88 -10.88 9.64
N ARG A 181 -14.00 -9.96 10.07
CA ARG A 181 -12.80 -10.30 10.86
C ARG A 181 -13.14 -10.96 12.20
N ILE A 182 -14.16 -10.48 12.89
CA ILE A 182 -14.62 -11.07 14.15
C ILE A 182 -15.09 -12.52 13.93
N TYR A 183 -15.90 -12.76 12.90
CA TYR A 183 -16.43 -14.09 12.62
C TYR A 183 -15.38 -15.03 12.04
N ALA A 184 -14.45 -14.54 11.21
CA ALA A 184 -13.37 -15.36 10.67
C ALA A 184 -12.41 -15.92 11.72
N LYS A 185 -12.39 -15.35 12.95
CA LYS A 185 -11.68 -15.92 14.10
C LYS A 185 -12.40 -17.14 14.73
N GLN A 186 -13.68 -17.34 14.42
CA GLN A 186 -14.55 -18.31 15.09
C GLN A 186 -15.07 -19.41 14.15
N MET A 187 -15.08 -19.15 12.85
CA MET A 187 -15.64 -20.05 11.84
C MET A 187 -14.88 -19.92 10.52
N PRO A 188 -15.04 -20.86 9.55
CA PRO A 188 -14.45 -20.76 8.23
C PRO A 188 -14.82 -19.45 7.52
N LEU A 189 -13.88 -18.89 6.78
CA LEU A 189 -14.03 -17.57 6.14
C LEU A 189 -15.30 -17.46 5.28
N ALA A 190 -15.62 -18.47 4.48
CA ALA A 190 -16.82 -18.46 3.65
C ALA A 190 -18.11 -18.31 4.49
N GLU A 191 -18.21 -19.04 5.60
CA GLU A 191 -19.35 -18.95 6.52
C GLU A 191 -19.39 -17.59 7.23
N ALA A 192 -18.21 -17.06 7.62
CA ALA A 192 -18.09 -15.75 8.26
C ALA A 192 -18.57 -14.63 7.34
N VAL A 193 -18.20 -14.68 6.05
CA VAL A 193 -18.63 -13.70 5.03
C VAL A 193 -20.13 -13.82 4.78
N GLU A 194 -20.66 -15.03 4.54
CA GLU A 194 -22.10 -15.24 4.31
C GLU A 194 -22.94 -14.73 5.47
N LYS A 195 -22.57 -15.10 6.70
CA LYS A 195 -23.23 -14.64 7.92
C LYS A 195 -23.19 -13.11 8.05
N THR A 196 -22.04 -12.50 7.79
CA THR A 196 -21.88 -11.04 7.84
C THR A 196 -22.79 -10.36 6.83
N VAL A 197 -22.83 -10.86 5.59
CA VAL A 197 -23.71 -10.32 4.54
C VAL A 197 -25.17 -10.37 4.98
N ASP A 198 -25.66 -11.51 5.50
CA ASP A 198 -27.03 -11.66 5.89
C ASP A 198 -27.41 -10.74 7.09
N GLU A 199 -26.56 -10.62 8.08
CA GLU A 199 -26.76 -9.71 9.21
C GLU A 199 -26.71 -8.23 8.78
N CYS A 200 -25.74 -7.84 7.96
CA CYS A 200 -25.64 -6.49 7.46
C CYS A 200 -26.89 -6.10 6.63
N ILE A 201 -27.40 -7.00 5.80
CA ILE A 201 -28.65 -6.81 5.06
C ILE A 201 -29.83 -6.58 6.04
N ALA A 202 -29.91 -7.38 7.10
CA ALA A 202 -31.01 -7.29 8.06
C ALA A 202 -30.96 -6.00 8.89
N GLU A 203 -29.75 -5.52 9.20
CA GLU A 203 -29.52 -4.30 9.97
C GLU A 203 -29.53 -3.01 9.10
N GLY A 204 -29.60 -3.12 7.79
CA GLY A 204 -29.60 -1.98 6.87
C GLY A 204 -28.20 -1.45 6.53
N ILE A 205 -27.13 -2.18 6.90
CA ILE A 205 -25.74 -1.84 6.61
C ILE A 205 -25.41 -2.29 5.18
N LEU A 206 -25.01 -1.37 4.30
CA LEU A 206 -24.77 -1.63 2.87
C LEU A 206 -25.88 -2.42 2.18
N SER A 207 -27.10 -2.38 2.72
CA SER A 207 -28.17 -3.36 2.43
C SER A 207 -28.59 -3.37 0.97
N GLU A 208 -28.64 -2.21 0.30
CA GLU A 208 -29.04 -2.13 -1.11
C GLU A 208 -28.04 -2.81 -2.04
N ILE A 209 -26.74 -2.52 -1.85
CA ILE A 209 -25.68 -3.11 -2.65
C ILE A 209 -25.53 -4.60 -2.37
N LEU A 210 -25.55 -4.99 -1.09
CA LEU A 210 -25.43 -6.39 -0.69
C LEU A 210 -26.61 -7.23 -1.17
N LYS A 211 -27.83 -6.71 -1.16
CA LYS A 211 -29.01 -7.41 -1.75
C LYS A 211 -28.89 -7.55 -3.24
N LYS A 212 -28.52 -6.47 -3.94
CA LYS A 212 -28.43 -6.46 -5.40
C LYS A 212 -27.31 -7.36 -5.95
N ASN A 213 -26.19 -7.42 -5.23
CA ASN A 213 -24.97 -8.10 -5.69
C ASN A 213 -24.49 -9.19 -4.70
N ARG A 214 -25.39 -9.85 -3.98
CA ARG A 214 -25.05 -10.77 -2.86
C ARG A 214 -23.97 -11.79 -3.21
N ALA A 215 -24.14 -12.51 -4.33
CA ALA A 215 -23.19 -13.53 -4.74
C ALA A 215 -21.81 -12.98 -5.08
N GLU A 216 -21.76 -11.82 -5.73
CA GLU A 216 -20.52 -11.13 -6.09
C GLU A 216 -19.84 -10.55 -4.84
N ALA A 217 -20.60 -9.91 -3.95
CA ALA A 217 -20.09 -9.38 -2.69
C ALA A 217 -19.44 -10.48 -1.82
N ILE A 218 -20.09 -11.64 -1.71
CA ILE A 218 -19.54 -12.81 -1.01
C ILE A 218 -18.23 -13.26 -1.66
N LYS A 219 -18.22 -13.43 -2.98
CA LYS A 219 -17.06 -13.90 -3.73
C LYS A 219 -15.86 -12.95 -3.60
N VAL A 220 -16.06 -11.63 -3.77
CA VAL A 220 -14.98 -10.66 -3.67
C VAL A 220 -14.46 -10.53 -2.23
N SER A 221 -15.35 -10.59 -1.24
CA SER A 221 -14.94 -10.52 0.16
C SER A 221 -14.10 -11.73 0.59
N ILE A 222 -14.50 -12.95 0.20
CA ILE A 222 -13.68 -14.15 0.47
C ILE A 222 -12.31 -13.99 -0.15
N TYR A 223 -12.24 -13.48 -1.39
CA TYR A 223 -10.98 -13.30 -2.07
C TYR A 223 -10.08 -12.23 -1.42
N GLU A 224 -10.64 -11.08 -1.02
CA GLU A 224 -9.90 -10.00 -0.35
C GLU A 224 -9.27 -10.50 0.96
N TYR A 225 -10.03 -11.25 1.76
CA TYR A 225 -9.52 -11.78 3.02
C TYR A 225 -8.49 -12.90 2.85
N ASP A 226 -8.67 -13.78 1.87
CA ASP A 226 -7.70 -14.83 1.55
C ASP A 226 -6.38 -14.21 1.08
N GLU A 227 -6.43 -13.15 0.27
CA GLU A 227 -5.26 -12.40 -0.16
C GLU A 227 -4.58 -11.66 1.00
N GLU A 228 -5.34 -11.02 1.88
CA GLU A 228 -4.81 -10.36 3.08
C GLU A 228 -4.04 -11.36 3.95
N LEU A 229 -4.59 -12.54 4.18
CA LEU A 229 -3.96 -13.61 4.95
C LEU A 229 -2.68 -14.11 4.25
N HIS A 230 -2.73 -14.30 2.94
CA HIS A 230 -1.58 -14.75 2.15
C HIS A 230 -0.43 -13.73 2.18
N PHE A 231 -0.70 -12.45 1.98
CA PHE A 231 0.30 -11.39 2.07
C PHE A 231 0.91 -11.28 3.47
N LYS A 232 0.08 -11.41 4.51
CA LYS A 232 0.56 -11.40 5.89
C LYS A 232 1.52 -12.57 6.14
N THR A 233 1.17 -13.76 5.70
CA THR A 233 2.02 -14.96 5.82
C THR A 233 3.34 -14.78 5.08
N LEU A 234 3.32 -14.28 3.83
CA LEU A 234 4.53 -14.00 3.05
C LEU A 234 5.42 -12.95 3.73
N PHE A 235 4.81 -11.90 4.30
CA PHE A 235 5.56 -10.86 5.01
C PHE A 235 6.20 -11.39 6.30
N GLU A 236 5.49 -12.21 7.07
CA GLU A 236 6.01 -12.84 8.29
C GLU A 236 7.18 -13.78 7.96
N HIS A 237 7.04 -14.64 6.94
CA HIS A 237 8.14 -15.50 6.46
C HIS A 237 9.36 -14.70 6.00
N GLY A 238 9.16 -13.67 5.17
CA GLY A 238 10.27 -12.83 4.69
C GLY A 238 10.98 -12.08 5.82
N ARG A 239 10.24 -11.69 6.89
CA ARG A 239 10.82 -11.08 8.08
C ARG A 239 11.64 -12.08 8.89
N GLU A 240 11.13 -13.30 9.06
CA GLU A 240 11.84 -14.38 9.78
C GLU A 240 13.12 -14.77 9.02
N GLU A 241 13.05 -15.01 7.71
CA GLU A 241 14.21 -15.30 6.87
C GLU A 241 15.24 -14.16 6.91
N GLY A 242 14.79 -12.91 6.84
CA GLY A 242 15.67 -11.74 6.93
C GLY A 242 16.34 -11.60 8.29
N PHE A 243 15.63 -11.94 9.38
CA PHE A 243 16.18 -11.93 10.74
C PHE A 243 17.23 -13.05 10.92
N GLU A 244 16.94 -14.26 10.48
CA GLU A 244 17.87 -15.42 10.53
C GLU A 244 19.13 -15.13 9.70
N ALA A 245 18.99 -14.64 8.46
CA ALA A 245 20.11 -14.25 7.62
C ALA A 245 20.96 -13.12 8.24
N GLY A 246 20.31 -12.16 8.87
CA GLY A 246 20.98 -11.06 9.58
C GLY A 246 21.76 -11.55 10.82
N LEU A 247 21.20 -12.51 11.56
CA LEU A 247 21.86 -13.14 12.72
C LEU A 247 23.10 -13.92 12.27
N GLU A 248 22.95 -14.77 11.25
CA GLU A 248 24.05 -15.56 10.69
C GLU A 248 25.18 -14.68 10.17
N LEU A 249 24.84 -13.58 9.46
CA LEU A 249 25.84 -12.61 8.98
C LEU A 249 26.55 -11.92 10.14
N GLY A 250 25.81 -11.59 11.21
CA GLY A 250 26.37 -11.00 12.44
C GLY A 250 27.33 -11.95 13.14
N GLU A 251 26.98 -13.22 13.29
CA GLU A 251 27.83 -14.26 13.89
C GLU A 251 29.09 -14.50 13.07
N ARG A 252 29.00 -14.62 11.76
CA ARG A 252 30.14 -14.75 10.85
C ARG A 252 31.09 -13.55 11.00
N ARG A 253 30.55 -12.35 11.02
CA ARG A 253 31.35 -11.14 11.21
C ARG A 253 32.05 -11.10 12.55
N LEU A 254 31.37 -11.45 13.64
CA LEU A 254 31.96 -11.54 14.98
C LEU A 254 33.08 -12.57 15.01
N ALA A 255 32.90 -13.74 14.39
CA ALA A 255 33.93 -14.77 14.31
C ALA A 255 35.20 -14.25 13.60
N ARG A 256 35.04 -13.51 12.48
CA ARG A 256 36.18 -12.91 11.75
C ARG A 256 36.91 -11.85 12.57
N VAL A 257 36.17 -11.01 13.29
CA VAL A 257 36.77 -10.01 14.19
C VAL A 257 37.58 -10.69 15.29
N ASN A 258 37.04 -11.76 15.89
CA ASN A 258 37.74 -12.53 16.92
C ASN A 258 39.00 -13.22 16.37
N GLN A 259 38.95 -13.77 15.14
CA GLN A 259 40.14 -14.33 14.47
C GLN A 259 41.20 -13.24 14.20
N LEU A 260 40.80 -12.05 13.73
CA LEU A 260 41.71 -10.93 13.56
C LEU A 260 42.40 -10.55 14.89
N HIS A 261 41.63 -10.43 15.96
CA HIS A 261 42.16 -10.10 17.29
C HIS A 261 43.21 -11.14 17.75
N SER A 262 42.92 -12.44 17.57
CA SER A 262 43.86 -13.52 17.88
C SER A 262 45.16 -13.36 17.11
N ILE A 263 45.10 -13.17 15.78
CA ILE A 263 46.26 -13.01 14.91
C ILE A 263 47.11 -11.78 15.35
N LEU A 264 46.45 -10.66 15.67
CA LEU A 264 47.12 -9.43 16.09
C LEU A 264 47.82 -9.58 17.45
N ILE A 265 47.20 -10.32 18.38
CA ILE A 265 47.81 -10.65 19.69
C ILE A 265 49.01 -11.57 19.48
N ASP A 266 48.87 -12.65 18.75
CA ASP A 266 49.92 -13.66 18.53
C ASP A 266 51.12 -13.07 17.78
N SER A 267 50.88 -12.10 16.88
CA SER A 267 51.94 -11.38 16.16
C SER A 267 52.53 -10.19 16.86
N GLY A 268 52.03 -9.86 18.08
CA GLY A 268 52.49 -8.70 18.87
C GLY A 268 52.07 -7.34 18.33
N ARG A 269 51.10 -7.29 17.38
CA ARG A 269 50.61 -6.05 16.76
C ARG A 269 49.56 -5.33 17.62
N LEU A 270 49.91 -4.98 18.86
CA LEU A 270 48.96 -4.43 19.84
C LEU A 270 48.47 -3.01 19.51
N ASP A 271 49.24 -2.21 18.78
CA ASP A 271 48.81 -0.88 18.33
C ASP A 271 47.75 -1.00 17.20
N ASP A 272 47.91 -1.98 16.28
CA ASP A 272 46.94 -2.27 15.28
C ASP A 272 45.63 -2.80 15.90
N LEU A 273 45.73 -3.65 16.92
CA LEU A 273 44.59 -4.13 17.68
C LEU A 273 43.80 -2.95 18.32
N LYS A 274 44.47 -2.06 19.00
CA LYS A 274 43.85 -0.88 19.62
C LYS A 274 43.16 -0.01 18.57
N ARG A 275 43.81 0.24 17.43
CA ARG A 275 43.22 1.02 16.35
C ARG A 275 42.01 0.33 15.73
N ALA A 276 42.07 -0.95 15.48
CA ALA A 276 40.96 -1.74 14.86
C ALA A 276 39.70 -1.77 15.75
N THR A 277 39.82 -1.61 17.08
CA THR A 277 38.63 -1.55 17.97
C THR A 277 37.84 -0.25 17.85
N THR A 278 38.47 0.83 17.36
CA THR A 278 37.85 2.17 17.29
C THR A 278 37.66 2.66 15.84
N ASP A 279 38.43 2.12 14.88
CA ASP A 279 38.43 2.49 13.48
C ASP A 279 37.91 1.29 12.67
N LYS A 280 36.61 1.30 12.33
CA LYS A 280 35.94 0.22 11.58
C LYS A 280 36.54 0.04 10.17
N ALA A 281 36.92 1.13 9.51
CA ALA A 281 37.50 1.04 8.16
C ALA A 281 38.87 0.34 8.21
N TYR A 282 39.69 0.67 9.21
CA TYR A 282 40.97 0.01 9.44
C TYR A 282 40.80 -1.46 9.85
N GLN A 283 39.80 -1.79 10.65
CA GLN A 283 39.47 -3.18 10.99
C GLN A 283 39.14 -4.01 9.74
N GLU A 284 38.30 -3.50 8.84
CA GLU A 284 37.94 -4.18 7.58
C GLU A 284 39.16 -4.35 6.66
N GLN A 285 40.07 -3.37 6.63
CA GLN A 285 41.32 -3.46 5.88
C GLN A 285 42.18 -4.61 6.41
N LEU A 286 42.37 -4.71 7.73
CA LEU A 286 43.13 -5.79 8.34
C LEU A 286 42.49 -7.16 8.17
N ILE A 287 41.17 -7.23 8.22
CA ILE A 287 40.43 -8.47 7.92
C ILE A 287 40.71 -8.93 6.49
N ALA A 288 40.70 -8.01 5.52
CA ALA A 288 40.98 -8.33 4.12
C ALA A 288 42.47 -8.73 3.88
N GLU A 289 43.40 -8.18 4.67
CA GLU A 289 44.83 -8.46 4.58
C GLU A 289 45.23 -9.81 5.22
N LEU A 290 44.69 -10.08 6.42
CA LEU A 290 45.18 -11.15 7.29
C LEU A 290 44.29 -12.39 7.30
N LEU A 291 43.04 -12.30 6.90
CA LEU A 291 42.09 -13.42 6.88
C LEU A 291 41.83 -13.90 5.44
N PRO A 292 41.64 -15.22 5.22
CA PRO A 292 41.28 -15.75 3.91
C PRO A 292 39.93 -15.13 3.44
N LYS A 293 39.82 -14.93 2.11
CA LYS A 293 38.53 -14.53 1.51
C LYS A 293 37.51 -15.63 1.76
N GLU A 294 36.33 -15.25 2.14
CA GLU A 294 35.20 -16.20 2.15
C GLU A 294 34.97 -16.72 0.74
N MET A 295 34.86 -18.04 0.60
CA MET A 295 34.48 -18.70 -0.66
C MET A 295 32.99 -18.64 -0.86
#